data_5093126a938d7c871ccff1ad5f01bcf1
#
_entry.id   5093126a938d7c871ccff1ad5f01bcf1
#
_cell.length_a   1.000
_cell.length_b   1.000
_cell.length_c   1.000
_cell.angle_alpha   90.00
_cell.angle_beta   90.00
_cell.angle_gamma   90.00
#
_symmetry.space_group_name_H-M   'P 1'
#
loop_
_entity.id
_entity.type
_entity.pdbx_description
1 polymer ?
#
loop_
_entity_poly.entity_id
_entity_poly.type
_entity_poly.pdbx_seq_one_letter_code
_entity_poly.pdbx_strand_id
1 'polypeptide(L)'
;SIDGPGEFIQTNIVGTYVLLEEARCYWSDLQDKKKDSFRFHHVSTDEVYGDLKATDDLFTEKTPYAPSSPYSAAKASSDHLVRAWQRTFKFPTLITNCSNNYGPYQFPEKLIPLIINKALEGKDLPIYGNGKQIRDWLYVEDHARALLNVALMGEIGETYNIGGHNEMQNIEVVKTVCSILDELVPSEHYGVDKYEDLITNVNDRAGHDIRYA
;
A
#
# COMPACT_ATOMS: atom_id res chain seq x y z
N SER A 1 -8.25 9.84 4.36
CA SER A 1 -8.96 9.19 5.49
C SER A 1 -9.14 10.11 6.70
N ILE A 2 -8.32 11.14 6.83
CA ILE A 2 -8.37 12.05 7.98
C ILE A 2 -9.63 12.92 7.91
N ASP A 3 -9.91 13.53 6.76
CA ASP A 3 -11.05 14.43 6.57
C ASP A 3 -12.40 13.73 6.35
N GLY A 4 -12.37 12.45 5.94
CA GLY A 4 -13.57 11.66 5.64
C GLY A 4 -13.42 10.18 6.03
N PRO A 5 -13.24 9.84 7.32
CA PRO A 5 -12.99 8.45 7.74
C PRO A 5 -14.19 7.53 7.48
N GLY A 6 -15.41 8.06 7.42
CA GLY A 6 -16.62 7.27 7.19
C GLY A 6 -16.62 6.52 5.86
N GLU A 7 -16.08 7.10 4.79
CA GLU A 7 -15.99 6.45 3.48
C GLU A 7 -15.06 5.23 3.53
N PHE A 8 -13.96 5.33 4.27
CA PHE A 8 -13.01 4.21 4.45
C PHE A 8 -13.63 3.08 5.27
N ILE A 9 -14.40 3.40 6.31
CA ILE A 9 -15.14 2.41 7.09
C ILE A 9 -16.16 1.70 6.20
N GLN A 10 -16.97 2.47 5.47
CA GLN A 10 -17.99 1.91 4.59
C GLN A 10 -17.39 1.02 3.49
N THR A 11 -16.33 1.48 2.84
CA THR A 11 -15.71 0.74 1.73
C THR A 11 -14.89 -0.45 2.23
N ASN A 12 -13.98 -0.23 3.18
CA ASN A 12 -13.03 -1.28 3.56
C ASN A 12 -13.62 -2.28 4.56
N ILE A 13 -14.49 -1.87 5.49
CA ILE A 13 -15.07 -2.79 6.47
C ILE A 13 -16.38 -3.36 5.95
N VAL A 14 -17.37 -2.51 5.68
CA VAL A 14 -18.69 -2.97 5.25
C VAL A 14 -18.62 -3.61 3.87
N GLY A 15 -17.88 -3.01 2.93
CA GLY A 15 -17.67 -3.59 1.60
C GLY A 15 -16.98 -4.95 1.65
N THR A 16 -15.97 -5.14 2.50
CA THR A 16 -15.31 -6.45 2.69
C THR A 16 -16.30 -7.46 3.28
N TYR A 17 -17.11 -7.07 4.27
CA TYR A 17 -18.15 -7.92 4.82
C TYR A 17 -19.12 -8.41 3.73
N VAL A 18 -19.62 -7.50 2.90
CA VAL A 18 -20.55 -7.84 1.81
C VAL A 18 -19.90 -8.82 0.82
N LEU A 19 -18.66 -8.54 0.40
CA LEU A 19 -17.93 -9.45 -0.50
C LEU A 19 -17.68 -10.83 0.12
N LEU A 20 -17.37 -10.90 1.40
CA LEU A 20 -17.18 -12.16 2.12
C LEU A 20 -18.46 -13.00 2.15
N GLU A 21 -19.63 -12.39 2.43
CA GLU A 21 -20.90 -13.11 2.45
C GLU A 21 -21.32 -13.58 1.07
N GLU A 22 -21.24 -12.72 0.04
CA GLU A 22 -21.57 -13.11 -1.33
C GLU A 22 -20.64 -14.20 -1.86
N ALA A 23 -19.34 -14.05 -1.64
CA ALA A 23 -18.37 -15.06 -2.06
C ALA A 23 -18.53 -16.38 -1.30
N ARG A 24 -18.89 -16.34 0.00
CA ARG A 24 -19.19 -17.53 0.81
C ARG A 24 -20.45 -18.24 0.32
N CYS A 25 -21.51 -17.49 0.01
CA CYS A 25 -22.72 -18.05 -0.58
C CYS A 25 -22.40 -18.75 -1.90
N TYR A 26 -21.71 -18.06 -2.80
CA TYR A 26 -21.27 -18.66 -4.08
C TYR A 26 -20.42 -19.92 -3.88
N TRP A 27 -19.41 -19.87 -2.96
CA TRP A 27 -18.56 -21.01 -2.66
C TRP A 27 -19.34 -22.20 -2.08
N SER A 28 -20.37 -21.94 -1.26
CA SER A 28 -21.19 -23.02 -0.66
C SER A 28 -21.89 -23.86 -1.71
N ASP A 29 -22.29 -23.24 -2.82
CA ASP A 29 -23.02 -23.88 -3.93
C ASP A 29 -22.08 -24.63 -4.92
N LEU A 30 -20.77 -24.36 -4.82
CA LEU A 30 -19.79 -25.05 -5.66
C LEU A 30 -19.66 -26.52 -5.28
N GLN A 31 -19.33 -27.37 -6.27
CA GLN A 31 -19.12 -28.80 -6.11
C GLN A 31 -17.71 -29.19 -6.57
N ASP A 32 -17.22 -30.30 -6.05
CA ASP A 32 -16.02 -30.98 -6.50
C ASP A 32 -14.80 -30.05 -6.60
N LYS A 33 -14.02 -30.25 -7.67
CA LYS A 33 -12.77 -29.50 -7.94
C LYS A 33 -12.93 -28.00 -7.94
N LYS A 34 -14.11 -27.46 -8.31
CA LYS A 34 -14.35 -26.03 -8.31
C LYS A 34 -14.38 -25.49 -6.87
N LYS A 35 -14.99 -26.22 -5.95
CA LYS A 35 -15.04 -25.87 -4.54
C LYS A 35 -13.65 -25.95 -3.89
N ASP A 36 -12.91 -27.01 -4.20
CA ASP A 36 -11.57 -27.25 -3.64
C ASP A 36 -10.54 -26.21 -4.14
N SER A 37 -10.69 -25.77 -5.40
CA SER A 37 -9.79 -24.78 -6.01
C SER A 37 -10.16 -23.34 -5.74
N PHE A 38 -11.32 -23.07 -5.12
CA PHE A 38 -11.74 -21.70 -4.82
C PHE A 38 -10.80 -21.03 -3.81
N ARG A 39 -10.51 -19.76 -4.04
CA ARG A 39 -9.69 -18.91 -3.15
C ARG A 39 -10.33 -17.53 -3.06
N PHE A 40 -10.50 -17.03 -1.85
CA PHE A 40 -10.80 -15.61 -1.60
C PHE A 40 -9.51 -14.92 -1.17
N HIS A 41 -8.89 -14.18 -2.08
CA HIS A 41 -7.62 -13.51 -1.81
C HIS A 41 -7.88 -12.04 -1.46
N HIS A 42 -7.63 -11.67 -0.21
CA HIS A 42 -7.75 -10.30 0.29
C HIS A 42 -6.41 -9.58 0.21
N VAL A 43 -6.36 -8.51 -0.60
CA VAL A 43 -5.17 -7.66 -0.72
C VAL A 43 -5.25 -6.52 0.29
N SER A 44 -4.32 -6.50 1.24
CA SER A 44 -4.20 -5.53 2.31
C SER A 44 -2.89 -4.73 2.20
N THR A 45 -2.43 -4.16 3.29
CA THR A 45 -1.28 -3.24 3.35
C THR A 45 -0.44 -3.51 4.60
N ASP A 46 0.84 -3.24 4.55
CA ASP A 46 1.75 -3.26 5.71
C ASP A 46 1.43 -2.17 6.75
N GLU A 47 0.72 -1.10 6.36
CA GLU A 47 0.25 -0.06 7.29
C GLU A 47 -0.60 -0.60 8.46
N VAL A 48 -1.14 -1.82 8.35
CA VAL A 48 -1.88 -2.47 9.44
C VAL A 48 -1.00 -2.79 10.65
N TYR A 49 0.31 -2.93 10.45
CA TYR A 49 1.28 -3.18 11.52
C TYR A 49 1.65 -1.93 12.31
N GLY A 50 1.43 -0.74 11.76
CA GLY A 50 1.73 0.54 12.40
C GLY A 50 3.15 1.02 12.12
N ASP A 51 3.74 1.72 13.08
CA ASP A 51 5.01 2.44 12.92
C ASP A 51 6.19 1.64 13.50
N LEU A 52 7.28 1.55 12.74
CA LEU A 52 8.55 0.98 13.17
C LEU A 52 9.49 2.09 13.68
N LYS A 53 10.22 1.81 14.74
CA LYS A 53 11.37 2.64 15.11
C LYS A 53 12.54 2.38 14.16
N ALA A 54 13.48 3.31 14.11
CA ALA A 54 14.64 3.20 13.22
C ALA A 54 15.51 1.93 13.45
N THR A 55 15.45 1.37 14.65
CA THR A 55 16.24 0.20 15.08
C THR A 55 15.45 -1.10 15.08
N ASP A 56 14.15 -1.07 14.75
CA ASP A 56 13.31 -2.26 14.76
C ASP A 56 13.58 -3.12 13.51
N ASP A 57 13.40 -4.42 13.66
CA ASP A 57 13.39 -5.34 12.53
C ASP A 57 12.17 -5.08 11.64
N LEU A 58 12.23 -5.56 10.39
CA LEU A 58 11.12 -5.46 9.44
C LEU A 58 9.88 -6.21 9.95
N PHE A 59 8.71 -5.83 9.46
CA PHE A 59 7.47 -6.54 9.76
C PHE A 59 7.52 -8.00 9.30
N THR A 60 6.92 -8.84 10.08
CA THR A 60 6.64 -10.24 9.75
C THR A 60 5.14 -10.49 9.87
N GLU A 61 4.66 -11.60 9.34
CA GLU A 61 3.26 -12.02 9.45
C GLU A 61 2.82 -12.29 10.90
N LYS A 62 3.78 -12.34 11.84
CA LYS A 62 3.55 -12.49 13.29
C LYS A 62 3.55 -11.17 14.04
N THR A 63 3.92 -10.07 13.38
CA THR A 63 3.91 -8.74 13.97
C THR A 63 2.48 -8.36 14.36
N PRO A 64 2.21 -7.93 15.61
CA PRO A 64 0.89 -7.48 16.02
C PRO A 64 0.41 -6.27 15.21
N TYR A 65 -0.87 -6.22 14.88
CA TYR A 65 -1.47 -5.06 14.24
C TYR A 65 -1.57 -3.88 15.23
N ALA A 66 -1.10 -2.71 14.80
CA ALA A 66 -1.12 -1.47 15.56
C ALA A 66 -1.34 -0.24 14.65
N PRO A 67 -2.44 -0.21 13.86
CA PRO A 67 -2.65 0.82 12.83
C PRO A 67 -2.74 2.23 13.42
N SER A 68 -2.12 3.22 12.75
CA SER A 68 -1.99 4.60 13.22
C SER A 68 -3.01 5.56 12.59
N SER A 69 -3.71 5.15 11.52
CA SER A 69 -4.64 6.01 10.78
C SER A 69 -6.02 5.38 10.63
N PRO A 70 -7.09 6.16 10.35
CA PRO A 70 -8.41 5.60 10.04
C PRO A 70 -8.39 4.64 8.85
N TYR A 71 -7.55 4.90 7.83
CA TYR A 71 -7.37 3.99 6.70
C TYR A 71 -6.76 2.66 7.14
N SER A 72 -5.61 2.69 7.80
CA SER A 72 -4.93 1.47 8.24
C SER A 72 -5.76 0.68 9.27
N ALA A 73 -6.51 1.38 10.14
CA ALA A 73 -7.45 0.76 11.05
C ALA A 73 -8.62 0.06 10.31
N ALA A 74 -9.15 0.69 9.26
CA ALA A 74 -10.19 0.06 8.44
C ALA A 74 -9.67 -1.16 7.68
N LYS A 75 -8.43 -1.11 7.16
CA LYS A 75 -7.77 -2.26 6.52
C LYS A 75 -7.48 -3.38 7.52
N ALA A 76 -6.97 -3.07 8.71
CA ALA A 76 -6.76 -4.05 9.78
C ALA A 76 -8.09 -4.73 10.19
N SER A 77 -9.18 -3.95 10.25
CA SER A 77 -10.51 -4.49 10.54
C SER A 77 -10.98 -5.46 9.46
N SER A 78 -10.76 -5.13 8.17
CA SER A 78 -11.11 -6.04 7.07
C SER A 78 -10.28 -7.32 7.09
N ASP A 79 -8.99 -7.27 7.41
CA ASP A 79 -8.14 -8.46 7.59
C ASP A 79 -8.69 -9.36 8.71
N HIS A 80 -9.12 -8.77 9.82
CA HIS A 80 -9.75 -9.53 10.91
C HIS A 80 -11.07 -10.17 10.50
N LEU A 81 -11.90 -9.52 9.70
CA LEU A 81 -13.11 -10.13 9.12
C LEU A 81 -12.74 -11.34 8.25
N VAL A 82 -11.77 -11.21 7.36
CA VAL A 82 -11.32 -12.32 6.49
C VAL A 82 -10.85 -13.53 7.32
N ARG A 83 -10.03 -13.30 8.35
CA ARG A 83 -9.59 -14.36 9.27
C ARG A 83 -10.75 -14.97 10.04
N ALA A 84 -11.74 -14.17 10.46
CA ALA A 84 -12.92 -14.66 11.16
C ALA A 84 -13.77 -15.59 10.26
N TRP A 85 -13.96 -15.24 8.98
CA TRP A 85 -14.66 -16.09 8.02
C TRP A 85 -13.95 -17.41 7.78
N GLN A 86 -12.63 -17.39 7.61
CA GLN A 86 -11.83 -18.61 7.50
C GLN A 86 -12.01 -19.50 8.73
N ARG A 87 -11.84 -18.94 9.93
CA ARG A 87 -11.87 -19.70 11.18
C ARG A 87 -13.27 -20.26 11.49
N THR A 88 -14.31 -19.45 11.27
CA THR A 88 -15.70 -19.80 11.62
C THR A 88 -16.33 -20.72 10.57
N PHE A 89 -16.20 -20.38 9.30
CA PHE A 89 -16.91 -21.06 8.23
C PHE A 89 -16.01 -21.98 7.39
N LYS A 90 -14.72 -22.07 7.69
CA LYS A 90 -13.71 -22.76 6.89
C LYS A 90 -13.65 -22.22 5.44
N PHE A 91 -14.06 -20.96 5.27
CA PHE A 91 -14.04 -20.29 3.97
C PHE A 91 -12.60 -20.11 3.50
N PRO A 92 -12.24 -20.53 2.27
CA PRO A 92 -10.85 -20.60 1.82
C PRO A 92 -10.29 -19.23 1.50
N THR A 93 -9.73 -18.56 2.49
CA THR A 93 -9.16 -17.21 2.38
C THR A 93 -7.64 -17.19 2.36
N LEU A 94 -7.09 -16.15 1.74
CA LEU A 94 -5.69 -15.76 1.75
C LEU A 94 -5.62 -14.26 2.03
N ILE A 95 -4.58 -13.80 2.73
CA ILE A 95 -4.32 -12.37 2.95
C ILE A 95 -2.92 -12.05 2.46
N THR A 96 -2.76 -10.91 1.78
CA THR A 96 -1.44 -10.34 1.46
C THR A 96 -1.37 -8.91 1.98
N ASN A 97 -0.28 -8.58 2.66
CA ASN A 97 0.03 -7.24 3.13
C ASN A 97 1.21 -6.72 2.33
N CYS A 98 0.98 -5.74 1.46
CA CYS A 98 2.02 -5.20 0.59
C CYS A 98 2.57 -3.89 1.10
N SER A 99 3.84 -3.63 0.77
CA SER A 99 4.50 -2.34 0.94
C SER A 99 4.07 -1.33 -0.14
N ASN A 100 4.70 -0.14 -0.15
CA ASN A 100 4.34 0.94 -1.06
C ASN A 100 4.60 0.58 -2.53
N ASN A 101 3.53 0.42 -3.28
CA ASN A 101 3.63 0.14 -4.71
C ASN A 101 4.00 1.39 -5.50
N TYR A 102 4.79 1.22 -6.57
CA TYR A 102 5.04 2.21 -7.59
C TYR A 102 5.09 1.57 -8.98
N GLY A 103 4.87 2.36 -10.02
CA GLY A 103 4.98 1.91 -11.40
C GLY A 103 3.97 2.57 -12.34
N PRO A 104 3.90 2.09 -13.59
CA PRO A 104 2.98 2.61 -14.59
C PRO A 104 1.52 2.59 -14.11
N TYR A 105 0.76 3.61 -14.53
CA TYR A 105 -0.66 3.79 -14.22
C TYR A 105 -1.00 4.02 -12.74
N GLN A 106 0.01 4.31 -11.89
CA GLN A 106 -0.25 4.69 -10.50
C GLN A 106 -1.10 5.97 -10.45
N PHE A 107 -2.04 6.02 -9.51
CA PHE A 107 -2.96 7.15 -9.38
C PHE A 107 -2.21 8.48 -9.15
N PRO A 108 -2.56 9.57 -9.86
CA PRO A 108 -1.75 10.81 -9.91
C PRO A 108 -1.54 11.54 -8.59
N GLU A 109 -2.35 11.26 -7.55
CA GLU A 109 -2.18 11.85 -6.21
C GLU A 109 -1.08 11.18 -5.38
N LYS A 110 -0.56 10.03 -5.82
CA LYS A 110 0.52 9.32 -5.12
C LYS A 110 1.86 10.00 -5.37
N LEU A 111 2.80 9.84 -4.43
CA LEU A 111 4.06 10.61 -4.38
C LEU A 111 4.78 10.67 -5.73
N ILE A 112 5.14 9.54 -6.31
CA ILE A 112 5.97 9.51 -7.54
C ILE A 112 5.25 10.19 -8.72
N PRO A 113 4.04 9.79 -9.12
CA PRO A 113 3.37 10.46 -10.24
C PRO A 113 3.02 11.93 -9.95
N LEU A 114 2.72 12.29 -8.70
CA LEU A 114 2.49 13.68 -8.31
C LEU A 114 3.73 14.53 -8.54
N ILE A 115 4.90 14.08 -8.10
CA ILE A 115 6.18 14.78 -8.29
C ILE A 115 6.50 14.91 -9.78
N ILE A 116 6.38 13.84 -10.56
CA ILE A 116 6.62 13.87 -12.00
C ILE A 116 5.72 14.91 -12.68
N ASN A 117 4.42 14.85 -12.43
CA ASN A 117 3.47 15.77 -13.07
C ASN A 117 3.75 17.24 -12.69
N LYS A 118 3.96 17.50 -11.42
CA LYS A 118 4.25 18.88 -10.95
C LYS A 118 5.59 19.40 -11.47
N ALA A 119 6.62 18.57 -11.50
CA ALA A 119 7.92 18.94 -12.06
C ALA A 119 7.78 19.33 -13.54
N LEU A 120 7.11 18.51 -14.35
CA LEU A 120 6.86 18.77 -15.76
C LEU A 120 5.94 20.00 -16.02
N GLU A 121 5.24 20.49 -15.01
CA GLU A 121 4.45 21.72 -15.04
C GLU A 121 5.21 22.92 -14.46
N GLY A 122 6.45 22.75 -13.98
CA GLY A 122 7.23 23.79 -13.31
C GLY A 122 6.64 24.28 -12.00
N LYS A 123 5.90 23.40 -11.30
CA LYS A 123 5.21 23.72 -10.03
C LYS A 123 5.99 23.19 -8.84
N ASP A 124 5.73 23.80 -7.67
CA ASP A 124 6.28 23.35 -6.39
C ASP A 124 6.07 21.86 -6.15
N LEU A 125 7.12 21.17 -5.71
CA LEU A 125 7.11 19.74 -5.35
C LEU A 125 6.92 19.60 -3.84
N PRO A 126 5.69 19.38 -3.34
CA PRO A 126 5.41 19.40 -1.92
C PRO A 126 5.91 18.13 -1.24
N ILE A 127 6.70 18.30 -0.17
CA ILE A 127 7.15 17.23 0.71
C ILE A 127 6.62 17.49 2.12
N TYR A 128 5.92 16.50 2.67
CA TYR A 128 5.40 16.57 4.04
C TYR A 128 6.53 16.56 5.08
N GLY A 129 6.48 17.51 6.02
CA GLY A 129 7.48 17.67 7.06
C GLY A 129 8.89 17.86 6.48
N ASN A 130 9.84 17.04 6.90
CA ASN A 130 11.20 17.05 6.39
C ASN A 130 11.50 15.94 5.34
N GLY A 131 10.50 15.17 4.95
CA GLY A 131 10.61 14.09 3.98
C GLY A 131 11.40 12.86 4.44
N LYS A 132 11.70 12.74 5.73
CA LYS A 132 12.50 11.63 6.28
C LYS A 132 11.70 10.36 6.60
N GLN A 133 10.41 10.37 6.31
CA GLN A 133 9.58 9.17 6.44
C GLN A 133 10.12 8.09 5.50
N ILE A 134 10.32 6.89 6.04
CA ILE A 134 10.89 5.74 5.32
C ILE A 134 9.76 4.83 4.86
N ARG A 135 9.85 4.39 3.61
CA ARG A 135 8.92 3.43 3.00
C ARG A 135 9.70 2.37 2.25
N ASP A 136 9.23 1.15 2.29
CA ASP A 136 9.68 0.10 1.37
C ASP A 136 8.94 0.24 0.04
N TRP A 137 9.67 0.32 -1.06
CA TRP A 137 9.14 0.57 -2.39
C TRP A 137 9.13 -0.69 -3.23
N LEU A 138 7.92 -1.14 -3.60
CA LEU A 138 7.66 -2.36 -4.35
C LEU A 138 7.20 -2.04 -5.78
N TYR A 139 7.92 -2.56 -6.78
CA TYR A 139 7.51 -2.38 -8.16
C TYR A 139 6.22 -3.16 -8.46
N VAL A 140 5.25 -2.51 -9.11
CA VAL A 140 3.89 -3.03 -9.25
C VAL A 140 3.81 -4.36 -9.99
N GLU A 141 4.68 -4.63 -10.99
CA GLU A 141 4.69 -5.93 -11.67
C GLU A 141 5.21 -7.06 -10.79
N ASP A 142 6.17 -6.78 -9.91
CA ASP A 142 6.65 -7.77 -8.94
C ASP A 142 5.56 -8.07 -7.91
N HIS A 143 4.83 -7.04 -7.47
CA HIS A 143 3.65 -7.24 -6.63
C HIS A 143 2.59 -8.10 -7.34
N ALA A 144 2.26 -7.81 -8.59
CA ALA A 144 1.29 -8.59 -9.35
C ALA A 144 1.69 -10.07 -9.50
N ARG A 145 3.00 -10.34 -9.74
CA ARG A 145 3.54 -11.72 -9.77
C ARG A 145 3.42 -12.41 -8.41
N ALA A 146 3.74 -11.69 -7.32
CA ALA A 146 3.61 -12.22 -5.96
C ALA A 146 2.16 -12.55 -5.63
N LEU A 147 1.20 -11.67 -5.96
CA LEU A 147 -0.24 -11.91 -5.78
C LEU A 147 -0.68 -13.17 -6.53
N LEU A 148 -0.25 -13.34 -7.78
CA LEU A 148 -0.58 -14.53 -8.57
C LEU A 148 0.00 -15.80 -7.92
N ASN A 149 1.26 -15.74 -7.45
CA ASN A 149 1.88 -16.88 -6.77
C ASN A 149 1.13 -17.25 -5.49
N VAL A 150 0.74 -16.26 -4.66
CA VAL A 150 -0.04 -16.51 -3.45
C VAL A 150 -1.42 -17.08 -3.79
N ALA A 151 -2.09 -16.56 -4.81
CA ALA A 151 -3.40 -17.07 -5.24
C ALA A 151 -3.35 -18.54 -5.69
N LEU A 152 -2.25 -18.95 -6.36
CA LEU A 152 -2.09 -20.30 -6.91
C LEU A 152 -1.48 -21.30 -5.92
N MET A 153 -0.54 -20.86 -5.10
CA MET A 153 0.32 -21.72 -4.27
C MET A 153 0.19 -21.48 -2.77
N GLY A 154 -0.47 -20.41 -2.36
CA GLY A 154 -0.60 -20.03 -0.95
C GLY A 154 -1.43 -21.04 -0.14
N GLU A 155 -1.05 -21.23 1.12
CA GLU A 155 -1.77 -22.07 2.08
C GLU A 155 -3.01 -21.33 2.58
N ILE A 156 -4.16 -22.01 2.55
CA ILE A 156 -5.43 -21.45 2.98
C ILE A 156 -5.40 -21.05 4.46
N GLY A 157 -5.80 -19.80 4.72
CA GLY A 157 -5.85 -19.23 6.07
C GLY A 157 -4.60 -18.43 6.45
N GLU A 158 -3.54 -18.51 5.63
CA GLU A 158 -2.28 -17.81 5.90
C GLU A 158 -2.28 -16.36 5.40
N THR A 159 -1.38 -15.59 5.99
CA THR A 159 -1.06 -14.20 5.60
C THR A 159 0.35 -14.18 5.04
N TYR A 160 0.59 -13.35 4.01
CA TYR A 160 1.87 -13.19 3.35
C TYR A 160 2.24 -11.72 3.25
N ASN A 161 3.41 -11.33 3.74
CA ASN A 161 3.96 -10.01 3.51
C ASN A 161 4.67 -9.96 2.15
N ILE A 162 4.43 -8.89 1.40
CA ILE A 162 5.04 -8.68 0.08
C ILE A 162 5.73 -7.32 0.10
N GLY A 163 7.05 -7.33 0.22
CA GLY A 163 7.90 -6.15 0.26
C GLY A 163 8.92 -6.11 -0.89
N GLY A 164 9.47 -4.93 -1.13
CA GLY A 164 10.50 -4.70 -2.15
C GLY A 164 11.93 -4.85 -1.64
N HIS A 165 12.12 -4.93 -0.31
CA HIS A 165 13.43 -4.80 0.35
C HIS A 165 14.20 -3.55 -0.13
N ASN A 166 13.48 -2.46 -0.35
CA ASN A 166 14.00 -1.21 -0.88
C ASN A 166 13.47 -0.02 -0.06
N GLU A 167 13.96 0.07 1.18
CA GLU A 167 13.62 1.18 2.07
C GLU A 167 14.31 2.46 1.60
N MET A 168 13.53 3.52 1.38
CA MET A 168 14.03 4.84 1.05
C MET A 168 13.24 5.93 1.78
N GLN A 169 13.90 7.02 2.13
CA GLN A 169 13.22 8.22 2.60
C GLN A 169 12.45 8.87 1.45
N ASN A 170 11.29 9.45 1.74
CA ASN A 170 10.48 10.15 0.73
C ASN A 170 11.28 11.23 0.00
N ILE A 171 12.13 11.99 0.72
CA ILE A 171 12.98 13.02 0.11
C ILE A 171 14.00 12.42 -0.89
N GLU A 172 14.56 11.25 -0.60
CA GLU A 172 15.50 10.57 -1.49
C GLU A 172 14.81 10.10 -2.77
N VAL A 173 13.59 9.56 -2.66
CA VAL A 173 12.77 9.19 -3.82
C VAL A 173 12.49 10.41 -4.70
N VAL A 174 12.09 11.53 -4.09
CA VAL A 174 11.81 12.77 -4.85
C VAL A 174 13.05 13.28 -5.54
N LYS A 175 14.20 13.32 -4.88
CA LYS A 175 15.47 13.74 -5.49
C LYS A 175 15.89 12.82 -6.64
N THR A 176 15.69 11.51 -6.50
CA THR A 176 15.94 10.55 -7.58
C THR A 176 15.06 10.82 -8.79
N VAL A 177 13.76 11.08 -8.58
CA VAL A 177 12.84 11.46 -9.66
C VAL A 177 13.28 12.74 -10.33
N CYS A 178 13.67 13.77 -9.57
CA CYS A 178 14.18 15.04 -10.11
C CYS A 178 15.44 14.81 -10.98
N SER A 179 16.40 14.04 -10.48
CA SER A 179 17.63 13.73 -11.23
C SER A 179 17.35 13.02 -12.55
N ILE A 180 16.42 12.07 -12.57
CA ILE A 180 16.00 11.36 -13.79
C ILE A 180 15.31 12.33 -14.77
N LEU A 181 14.49 13.24 -14.27
CA LEU A 181 13.82 14.24 -15.10
C LEU A 181 14.83 15.25 -15.69
N ASP A 182 15.83 15.68 -14.91
CA ASP A 182 16.90 16.57 -15.42
C ASP A 182 17.65 15.95 -16.60
N GLU A 183 17.80 14.60 -16.60
CA GLU A 183 18.43 13.89 -17.73
C GLU A 183 17.50 13.73 -18.94
N LEU A 184 16.22 13.44 -18.70
CA LEU A 184 15.27 13.08 -19.76
C LEU A 184 14.54 14.29 -20.36
N VAL A 185 14.26 15.30 -19.56
CA VAL A 185 13.47 16.48 -19.92
C VAL A 185 14.07 17.70 -19.24
N PRO A 186 15.09 18.37 -19.84
CA PRO A 186 15.78 19.50 -19.23
C PRO A 186 14.84 20.59 -18.71
N SER A 187 15.09 21.07 -17.49
CA SER A 187 14.23 22.02 -16.74
C SER A 187 14.34 23.49 -17.19
N GLU A 188 15.22 23.80 -18.14
CA GLU A 188 15.49 25.16 -18.60
C GLU A 188 14.25 25.96 -19.04
N HIS A 189 13.19 25.28 -19.46
CA HIS A 189 11.91 25.89 -19.84
C HIS A 189 11.13 26.50 -18.65
N TYR A 190 11.46 26.14 -17.42
CA TYR A 190 10.71 26.55 -16.24
C TYR A 190 11.44 27.57 -15.36
N GLY A 191 12.59 28.06 -15.82
CA GLY A 191 13.37 29.08 -15.11
C GLY A 191 14.07 28.57 -13.84
N VAL A 192 14.27 27.28 -13.73
CA VAL A 192 15.06 26.61 -12.68
C VAL A 192 16.20 25.83 -13.32
N ASP A 193 17.33 25.75 -12.63
CA ASP A 193 18.48 24.99 -13.13
C ASP A 193 18.28 23.50 -13.01
N LYS A 194 17.57 23.06 -11.97
CA LYS A 194 17.25 21.67 -11.69
C LYS A 194 15.84 21.53 -11.12
N TYR A 195 15.18 20.40 -11.40
CA TYR A 195 13.88 20.10 -10.81
C TYR A 195 13.91 19.99 -9.27
N GLU A 196 15.07 19.67 -8.68
CA GLU A 196 15.25 19.66 -7.22
C GLU A 196 15.02 21.04 -6.59
N ASP A 197 15.26 22.14 -7.33
CA ASP A 197 15.03 23.51 -6.85
C ASP A 197 13.54 23.83 -6.61
N LEU A 198 12.64 23.03 -7.18
CA LEU A 198 11.20 23.15 -6.98
C LEU A 198 10.69 22.48 -5.68
N ILE A 199 11.56 21.78 -4.94
CA ILE A 199 11.16 21.08 -3.71
C ILE A 199 10.77 22.09 -2.64
N THR A 200 9.55 21.94 -2.10
CA THR A 200 9.03 22.75 -1.01
C THR A 200 8.54 21.87 0.15
N ASN A 201 8.91 22.26 1.37
CA ASN A 201 8.42 21.57 2.55
C ASN A 201 7.05 22.12 2.96
N VAL A 202 6.09 21.24 3.16
CA VAL A 202 4.76 21.58 3.67
C VAL A 202 4.54 20.98 5.05
N ASN A 203 3.51 21.49 5.78
CA ASN A 203 3.18 20.94 7.08
C ASN A 203 2.94 19.44 7.01
N ASP A 204 3.46 18.69 8.00
CA ASP A 204 3.25 17.27 8.07
C ASP A 204 1.78 16.93 8.38
N ARG A 205 1.32 15.77 7.91
CA ARG A 205 -0.05 15.30 8.13
C ARG A 205 -0.18 14.61 9.49
N ALA A 206 -1.34 14.69 10.10
CA ALA A 206 -1.65 13.95 11.33
C ALA A 206 -1.57 12.43 11.09
N GLY A 207 -1.02 11.69 12.05
CA GLY A 207 -0.89 10.23 11.94
C GLY A 207 0.05 9.75 10.82
N HIS A 208 1.07 10.53 10.51
CA HIS A 208 2.05 10.17 9.50
C HIS A 208 3.13 9.25 10.12
N ASP A 209 3.08 7.98 9.79
CA ASP A 209 4.05 6.99 10.25
C ASP A 209 5.47 7.35 9.81
N ILE A 210 6.43 7.14 10.71
CA ILE A 210 7.85 7.47 10.48
C ILE A 210 8.47 6.41 9.55
N ARG A 211 8.23 5.12 9.84
CA ARG A 211 8.78 4.01 9.06
C ARG A 211 7.82 2.83 9.04
N TYR A 212 7.56 2.29 7.87
CA TYR A 212 6.99 0.94 7.71
C TYR A 212 7.60 0.23 6.49
N ALA A 213 7.98 -1.05 6.73
CA ALA A 213 8.67 -1.92 5.79
C ALA A 213 8.51 -3.41 6.16
#